data_91d25a223e151b2f739537462fdddb59
#
_entry.id   91d25a223e151b2f739537462fdddb59
#
_cell.length_a   1.000
_cell.length_b   1.000
_cell.length_c   1.000
_cell.angle_alpha   90.00
_cell.angle_beta   90.00
_cell.angle_gamma   90.00
#
_symmetry.space_group_name_H-M   'P 1'
#
loop_
_entity.id
_entity.type
_entity.pdbx_description
1 polymer ?
#
loop_
_entity_poly.entity_id
_entity_poly.type
_entity_poly.pdbx_seq_one_letter_code
_entity_poly.pdbx_strand_id
1 'polypeptide(L)'
;MSGVDFLDKLLIGANVDWMPLGDVVTFQRGKRLVKSQLEEVGSYAVFQNSMTPLGYYHESNVQGNTAFVIAAGAAGEIGFSEYEFWAADDVYFCLPSNKVRQKYLYHFLLMKKTEISSQVRRASIPRLSKAVIEKLEIPIPCPGNLKKSLEIQAEIVRILDAFTELTTELTTELTTRKKQYNHYRDQLLSFEDGEVEWKTLGEVATLRRGRVMSKGYLTENAGPYPVFSSQTAQNGMIGKIESFDFDGEFISWTTDGANAGTVFHRTGKFSITNVCGLIKINNEAKLSYKFLYYWLSTEAQKHVYSGMGNPKLMSHQVEKIPVPIPHPESPAKSLEKQKRIVSILDKLESLTFSLTEGLPREIELRQKQYEHYRDLLLSFPKQEEVAV
;
A
#
# COMPACT_ATOMS: atom_id res chain seq x y z
N MET A 1 -7.13 13.13 -28.64
CA MET A 1 -8.32 13.89 -28.26
C MET A 1 -8.17 14.23 -26.78
N SER A 2 -8.30 15.51 -26.39
CA SER A 2 -8.25 15.88 -24.97
C SER A 2 -9.51 15.32 -24.29
N GLY A 3 -9.43 14.94 -22.99
CA GLY A 3 -10.59 14.44 -22.25
C GLY A 3 -11.76 15.45 -22.19
N VAL A 4 -11.47 16.73 -22.34
CA VAL A 4 -12.43 17.83 -22.41
C VAL A 4 -13.27 17.74 -23.70
N ASP A 5 -12.65 17.53 -24.87
CA ASP A 5 -13.36 17.35 -26.16
C ASP A 5 -14.34 16.16 -26.15
N PHE A 6 -14.04 15.14 -25.38
CA PHE A 6 -14.90 13.96 -25.28
C PHE A 6 -16.12 14.19 -24.38
N LEU A 7 -15.90 14.85 -23.22
CA LEU A 7 -16.98 15.25 -22.31
C LEU A 7 -17.93 16.25 -22.97
N ASP A 8 -17.40 17.23 -23.67
CA ASP A 8 -18.22 18.19 -24.40
C ASP A 8 -19.11 17.49 -25.43
N LYS A 9 -18.58 16.48 -26.16
CA LYS A 9 -19.38 15.67 -27.08
C LYS A 9 -20.43 14.81 -26.40
N LEU A 10 -20.12 14.23 -25.24
CA LEU A 10 -21.05 13.40 -24.47
C LEU A 10 -22.18 14.22 -23.86
N LEU A 11 -21.87 15.46 -23.48
CA LEU A 11 -22.75 16.38 -22.76
C LEU A 11 -23.37 17.47 -23.64
N ILE A 12 -23.06 17.54 -24.96
CA ILE A 12 -23.63 18.56 -25.86
C ILE A 12 -25.15 18.60 -25.69
N GLY A 13 -25.65 19.72 -25.10
CA GLY A 13 -27.06 19.94 -24.86
C GLY A 13 -27.71 19.08 -23.80
N ALA A 14 -26.94 18.43 -22.90
CA ALA A 14 -27.47 17.70 -21.77
C ALA A 14 -27.66 18.62 -20.57
N ASN A 15 -28.92 18.87 -20.17
CA ASN A 15 -29.19 19.43 -18.85
C ASN A 15 -28.77 18.43 -17.78
N VAL A 16 -28.26 18.92 -16.67
CA VAL A 16 -27.87 18.10 -15.52
C VAL A 16 -28.55 18.64 -14.28
N ASP A 17 -29.30 17.80 -13.58
CA ASP A 17 -29.90 18.12 -12.30
C ASP A 17 -29.08 17.50 -11.17
N TRP A 18 -28.79 18.29 -10.15
CA TRP A 18 -28.19 17.82 -8.92
C TRP A 18 -29.29 17.45 -7.94
N MET A 19 -29.36 16.18 -7.57
CA MET A 19 -30.42 15.67 -6.72
C MET A 19 -29.84 14.99 -5.47
N PRO A 20 -30.46 15.18 -4.28
CA PRO A 20 -30.10 14.40 -3.11
C PRO A 20 -30.16 12.90 -3.41
N LEU A 21 -29.16 12.14 -2.97
CA LEU A 21 -29.13 10.68 -3.20
C LEU A 21 -30.37 9.98 -2.68
N GLY A 22 -30.93 10.41 -1.53
CA GLY A 22 -32.13 9.85 -0.96
C GLY A 22 -33.39 9.97 -1.84
N ASP A 23 -33.40 10.90 -2.84
CA ASP A 23 -34.53 11.11 -3.75
C ASP A 23 -34.43 10.24 -5.02
N VAL A 24 -33.27 9.68 -5.31
CA VAL A 24 -33.01 8.89 -6.53
C VAL A 24 -32.63 7.44 -6.27
N VAL A 25 -32.14 7.12 -5.07
CA VAL A 25 -31.80 5.76 -4.65
C VAL A 25 -32.23 5.50 -3.21
N THR A 26 -32.46 4.24 -2.87
CA THR A 26 -32.81 3.82 -1.51
C THR A 26 -31.65 3.04 -0.89
N PHE A 27 -31.12 3.51 0.24
CA PHE A 27 -30.14 2.77 1.02
C PHE A 27 -30.86 1.91 2.07
N GLN A 28 -30.52 0.64 2.10
CA GLN A 28 -31.00 -0.30 3.11
C GLN A 28 -29.85 -0.71 4.03
N ARG A 29 -30.17 -0.90 5.30
CA ARG A 29 -29.23 -1.46 6.28
C ARG A 29 -29.26 -2.97 6.21
N GLY A 30 -28.08 -3.60 6.28
CA GLY A 30 -27.96 -5.05 6.31
C GLY A 30 -28.52 -5.68 7.60
N LYS A 31 -28.47 -7.00 7.65
CA LYS A 31 -29.04 -7.80 8.76
C LYS A 31 -27.91 -8.42 9.57
N ARG A 32 -28.00 -8.30 10.89
CA ARG A 32 -27.01 -8.87 11.81
C ARG A 32 -26.84 -10.37 11.57
N LEU A 33 -25.57 -10.77 11.50
CA LEU A 33 -25.14 -12.16 11.51
C LEU A 33 -24.14 -12.33 12.66
N VAL A 34 -24.32 -13.37 13.47
CA VAL A 34 -23.42 -13.61 14.60
C VAL A 34 -22.23 -14.45 14.17
N LYS A 35 -21.07 -14.23 14.79
CA LYS A 35 -19.80 -14.87 14.39
C LYS A 35 -19.88 -16.42 14.38
N SER A 36 -20.71 -17.02 15.24
CA SER A 36 -20.93 -18.48 15.29
C SER A 36 -21.68 -19.04 14.07
N GLN A 37 -22.28 -18.18 13.24
CA GLN A 37 -22.99 -18.59 12.02
C GLN A 37 -22.08 -18.46 10.78
N LEU A 38 -20.88 -17.87 10.93
CA LEU A 38 -19.95 -17.75 9.83
C LEU A 38 -19.27 -19.08 9.53
N GLU A 39 -19.04 -19.30 8.26
CA GLU A 39 -18.35 -20.44 7.69
C GLU A 39 -16.95 -20.01 7.22
N GLU A 40 -15.96 -20.89 7.32
CA GLU A 40 -14.62 -20.61 6.75
C GLU A 40 -14.64 -20.62 5.22
N VAL A 41 -15.51 -21.47 4.65
CA VAL A 41 -15.76 -21.59 3.22
C VAL A 41 -17.26 -21.65 3.00
N GLY A 42 -17.81 -20.66 2.30
CA GLY A 42 -19.24 -20.56 2.00
C GLY A 42 -19.46 -19.87 0.65
N SER A 43 -20.73 -19.86 0.20
CA SER A 43 -21.07 -19.33 -1.13
C SER A 43 -20.98 -17.81 -1.21
N TYR A 44 -21.26 -17.09 -0.10
CA TYR A 44 -21.41 -15.64 -0.13
C TYR A 44 -20.54 -14.97 0.93
N ALA A 45 -19.78 -13.97 0.50
CA ALA A 45 -18.94 -13.16 1.40
C ALA A 45 -19.80 -12.34 2.36
N VAL A 46 -19.42 -12.25 3.61
CA VAL A 46 -20.11 -11.46 4.65
C VAL A 46 -19.32 -10.18 4.93
N PHE A 47 -19.88 -9.03 4.56
CA PHE A 47 -19.31 -7.73 4.90
C PHE A 47 -20.00 -7.15 6.15
N GLN A 48 -19.20 -6.64 7.08
CA GLN A 48 -19.69 -6.04 8.31
C GLN A 48 -19.02 -4.68 8.58
N ASN A 49 -17.88 -4.67 9.22
CA ASN A 49 -17.23 -3.46 9.73
C ASN A 49 -15.91 -3.14 9.04
N SER A 50 -15.58 -3.82 7.95
CA SER A 50 -14.40 -3.61 7.11
C SER A 50 -14.70 -3.98 5.65
N MET A 51 -13.79 -3.59 4.75
CA MET A 51 -13.83 -3.97 3.33
C MET A 51 -13.33 -5.40 3.09
N THR A 52 -12.69 -6.02 4.07
CA THR A 52 -12.35 -7.45 4.04
C THR A 52 -13.54 -8.24 4.60
N PRO A 53 -14.02 -9.27 3.90
CA PRO A 53 -15.08 -10.13 4.40
C PRO A 53 -14.73 -10.70 5.79
N LEU A 54 -15.71 -10.70 6.69
CA LEU A 54 -15.57 -11.27 8.03
C LEU A 54 -15.51 -12.81 8.01
N GLY A 55 -16.05 -13.40 6.97
CA GLY A 55 -16.18 -14.84 6.71
C GLY A 55 -17.15 -15.05 5.57
N TYR A 56 -17.73 -16.24 5.50
CA TYR A 56 -18.68 -16.63 4.48
C TYR A 56 -19.99 -17.11 5.09
N TYR A 57 -21.05 -17.17 4.28
CA TYR A 57 -22.36 -17.67 4.66
C TYR A 57 -23.03 -18.39 3.48
N HIS A 58 -23.98 -19.28 3.74
CA HIS A 58 -24.65 -20.05 2.71
C HIS A 58 -25.79 -19.30 2.02
N GLU A 59 -26.23 -18.16 2.55
CA GLU A 59 -27.25 -17.29 1.97
C GLU A 59 -26.71 -15.90 1.67
N SER A 60 -27.32 -15.22 0.69
CA SER A 60 -27.12 -13.80 0.42
C SER A 60 -28.35 -12.99 0.83
N ASN A 61 -28.16 -11.73 1.22
CA ASN A 61 -29.24 -10.77 1.41
C ASN A 61 -29.13 -9.55 0.50
N VAL A 62 -28.10 -9.51 -0.35
CA VAL A 62 -27.85 -8.44 -1.33
C VAL A 62 -27.49 -9.08 -2.67
N GLN A 63 -28.12 -8.59 -3.74
CA GLN A 63 -27.81 -9.01 -5.10
C GLN A 63 -26.43 -8.53 -5.55
N GLY A 64 -25.84 -9.19 -6.54
CA GLY A 64 -24.63 -8.72 -7.21
C GLY A 64 -24.83 -7.37 -7.91
N ASN A 65 -23.70 -6.80 -8.34
CA ASN A 65 -23.63 -5.46 -8.95
C ASN A 65 -24.22 -4.37 -8.04
N THR A 66 -23.86 -4.38 -6.75
CA THR A 66 -24.41 -3.48 -5.74
C THR A 66 -23.31 -2.66 -5.06
N ALA A 67 -23.50 -1.33 -5.01
CA ALA A 67 -22.70 -0.40 -4.22
C ALA A 67 -23.11 -0.44 -2.74
N PHE A 68 -22.15 -0.39 -1.84
CA PHE A 68 -22.38 -0.39 -0.41
C PHE A 68 -21.40 0.51 0.34
N VAL A 69 -21.72 0.89 1.57
CA VAL A 69 -20.92 1.73 2.44
C VAL A 69 -20.85 1.12 3.83
N ILE A 70 -19.68 1.06 4.42
CA ILE A 70 -19.49 0.60 5.79
C ILE A 70 -19.99 1.69 6.76
N ALA A 71 -20.93 1.34 7.64
CA ALA A 71 -21.57 2.26 8.57
C ALA A 71 -20.88 2.33 9.94
N ALA A 72 -20.17 1.27 10.35
CA ALA A 72 -19.44 1.25 11.62
C ALA A 72 -18.10 0.47 11.50
N GLY A 73 -17.14 0.81 12.35
CA GLY A 73 -15.77 0.28 12.25
C GLY A 73 -14.97 1.06 11.20
N ALA A 74 -14.74 0.51 10.03
CA ALA A 74 -14.19 1.24 8.89
C ALA A 74 -15.26 2.17 8.25
N ALA A 75 -15.94 2.96 9.08
CA ALA A 75 -17.07 3.79 8.69
C ALA A 75 -16.67 4.78 7.59
N GLY A 76 -17.48 4.85 6.52
CA GLY A 76 -17.23 5.71 5.36
C GLY A 76 -16.42 5.03 4.24
N GLU A 77 -15.96 3.78 4.43
CA GLU A 77 -15.41 2.99 3.33
C GLU A 77 -16.52 2.57 2.37
N ILE A 78 -16.22 2.65 1.07
CA ILE A 78 -17.16 2.45 -0.03
C ILE A 78 -16.76 1.21 -0.80
N GLY A 79 -17.71 0.31 -1.01
CA GLY A 79 -17.51 -0.94 -1.72
C GLY A 79 -18.46 -1.12 -2.90
N PHE A 80 -18.07 -2.02 -3.79
CA PHE A 80 -18.89 -2.55 -4.86
C PHE A 80 -18.67 -4.06 -4.93
N SER A 81 -19.75 -4.83 -5.01
CA SER A 81 -19.66 -6.26 -5.23
C SER A 81 -20.36 -6.64 -6.53
N GLU A 82 -19.64 -7.32 -7.40
CA GLU A 82 -20.20 -7.89 -8.63
C GLU A 82 -21.04 -9.16 -8.33
N TYR A 83 -20.73 -9.81 -7.21
CA TYR A 83 -21.39 -11.04 -6.77
C TYR A 83 -22.38 -10.76 -5.65
N GLU A 84 -23.31 -11.65 -5.47
CA GLU A 84 -24.20 -11.67 -4.32
C GLU A 84 -23.39 -11.78 -3.02
N PHE A 85 -23.86 -11.16 -1.96
CA PHE A 85 -23.17 -11.15 -0.67
C PHE A 85 -24.15 -10.99 0.50
N TRP A 86 -23.66 -11.19 1.71
CA TRP A 86 -24.40 -10.85 2.91
C TRP A 86 -23.89 -9.52 3.48
N ALA A 87 -24.76 -8.53 3.52
CA ALA A 87 -24.54 -7.29 4.25
C ALA A 87 -24.99 -7.45 5.71
N ALA A 88 -24.06 -7.31 6.65
CA ALA A 88 -24.38 -7.29 8.07
C ALA A 88 -24.91 -5.89 8.52
N ASP A 89 -25.30 -5.77 9.78
CA ASP A 89 -25.97 -4.57 10.32
C ASP A 89 -25.10 -3.30 10.37
N ASP A 90 -23.79 -3.40 10.10
CA ASP A 90 -22.89 -2.26 9.97
C ASP A 90 -22.60 -1.88 8.49
N VAL A 91 -23.45 -2.31 7.56
CA VAL A 91 -23.38 -2.01 6.13
C VAL A 91 -24.67 -1.35 5.64
N TYR A 92 -24.54 -0.27 4.88
CA TYR A 92 -25.61 0.28 4.05
C TYR A 92 -25.37 -0.13 2.61
N PHE A 93 -26.33 -0.76 1.96
CA PHE A 93 -26.28 -1.10 0.55
C PHE A 93 -27.40 -0.41 -0.23
N CYS A 94 -27.14 -0.14 -1.50
CA CYS A 94 -28.08 0.55 -2.37
C CYS A 94 -29.02 -0.45 -3.06
N LEU A 95 -30.34 -0.25 -2.93
CA LEU A 95 -31.30 -1.01 -3.70
C LEU A 95 -31.23 -0.61 -5.20
N PRO A 96 -31.60 -1.52 -6.12
CA PRO A 96 -31.68 -1.20 -7.53
C PRO A 96 -32.55 0.04 -7.79
N SER A 97 -32.05 0.92 -8.66
CA SER A 97 -32.77 2.13 -9.08
C SER A 97 -32.92 2.13 -10.60
N ASN A 98 -34.01 2.67 -11.09
CA ASN A 98 -34.22 2.90 -12.53
C ASN A 98 -33.57 4.20 -13.02
N LYS A 99 -33.15 5.09 -12.12
CA LYS A 99 -32.56 6.41 -12.45
C LYS A 99 -31.04 6.41 -12.39
N VAL A 100 -30.43 5.55 -11.56
CA VAL A 100 -28.99 5.58 -11.26
C VAL A 100 -28.39 4.17 -11.38
N ARG A 101 -27.35 4.04 -12.19
CA ARG A 101 -26.59 2.80 -12.29
C ARG A 101 -25.73 2.59 -11.03
N GLN A 102 -25.67 1.36 -10.54
CA GLN A 102 -24.94 1.03 -9.32
C GLN A 102 -23.43 1.37 -9.39
N LYS A 103 -22.76 1.12 -10.52
CA LYS A 103 -21.35 1.47 -10.71
C LYS A 103 -21.15 2.99 -10.84
N TYR A 104 -22.10 3.73 -11.43
CA TYR A 104 -22.08 5.19 -11.47
C TYR A 104 -22.18 5.78 -10.05
N LEU A 105 -23.10 5.24 -9.24
CA LEU A 105 -23.20 5.57 -7.83
C LEU A 105 -21.91 5.26 -7.07
N TYR A 106 -21.32 4.09 -7.30
CA TYR A 106 -20.06 3.69 -6.66
C TYR A 106 -18.93 4.69 -6.95
N HIS A 107 -18.70 5.06 -8.20
CA HIS A 107 -17.68 6.05 -8.56
C HIS A 107 -17.99 7.43 -7.99
N PHE A 108 -19.27 7.83 -7.96
CA PHE A 108 -19.69 9.08 -7.31
C PHE A 108 -19.40 9.05 -5.80
N LEU A 109 -19.74 7.99 -5.10
CA LEU A 109 -19.44 7.85 -3.68
C LEU A 109 -17.94 7.88 -3.42
N LEU A 110 -17.12 7.27 -4.28
CA LEU A 110 -15.65 7.35 -4.19
C LEU A 110 -15.13 8.78 -4.37
N MET A 111 -15.72 9.57 -5.27
CA MET A 111 -15.40 10.99 -5.42
C MET A 111 -15.72 11.75 -4.12
N LYS A 112 -16.83 11.40 -3.46
CA LYS A 112 -17.27 12.02 -2.21
C LYS A 112 -16.65 11.42 -0.94
N LYS A 113 -15.70 10.49 -1.06
CA LYS A 113 -15.12 9.75 0.07
C LYS A 113 -14.57 10.67 1.17
N THR A 114 -13.87 11.74 0.81
CA THR A 114 -13.32 12.70 1.78
C THR A 114 -14.43 13.43 2.53
N GLU A 115 -15.48 13.86 1.83
CA GLU A 115 -16.65 14.51 2.41
C GLU A 115 -17.38 13.55 3.37
N ILE A 116 -17.65 12.31 2.96
CA ILE A 116 -18.27 11.26 3.77
C ILE A 116 -17.42 10.98 5.03
N SER A 117 -16.11 10.81 4.87
CA SER A 117 -15.19 10.50 5.97
C SER A 117 -15.11 11.64 7.01
N SER A 118 -15.25 12.90 6.58
CA SER A 118 -15.29 14.06 7.47
C SER A 118 -16.53 14.07 8.39
N GLN A 119 -17.61 13.43 7.97
CA GLN A 119 -18.88 13.33 8.72
C GLN A 119 -18.98 12.07 9.59
N VAL A 120 -17.95 11.22 9.60
CA VAL A 120 -17.90 10.05 10.48
C VAL A 120 -17.75 10.52 11.93
N ARG A 121 -18.73 10.14 12.76
CA ARG A 121 -18.66 10.40 14.21
C ARG A 121 -17.59 9.51 14.83
N ARG A 122 -16.54 10.14 15.32
CA ARG A 122 -15.41 9.47 16.00
C ARG A 122 -15.78 9.21 17.46
N ALA A 123 -16.01 7.96 17.81
CA ALA A 123 -16.21 7.44 19.16
C ALA A 123 -15.34 6.18 19.32
N SER A 124 -15.52 5.40 20.38
CA SER A 124 -14.86 4.10 20.56
C SER A 124 -15.01 3.19 19.31
N ILE A 125 -16.17 3.26 18.66
CA ILE A 125 -16.41 2.66 17.35
C ILE A 125 -16.87 3.80 16.42
N PRO A 126 -16.10 4.15 15.37
CA PRO A 126 -16.50 5.14 14.38
C PRO A 126 -17.82 4.76 13.71
N ARG A 127 -18.71 5.73 13.49
CA ARG A 127 -20.04 5.50 12.89
C ARG A 127 -20.39 6.56 11.87
N LEU A 128 -21.01 6.13 10.78
CA LEU A 128 -21.58 6.96 9.74
C LEU A 128 -23.13 6.86 9.77
N SER A 129 -23.82 7.99 9.73
CA SER A 129 -25.27 8.02 9.62
C SER A 129 -25.70 7.86 8.16
N LYS A 130 -26.76 7.11 7.92
CA LYS A 130 -27.38 6.97 6.58
C LYS A 130 -27.75 8.33 5.97
N ALA A 131 -28.27 9.26 6.79
CA ALA A 131 -28.64 10.60 6.36
C ALA A 131 -27.47 11.42 5.79
N VAL A 132 -26.22 11.13 6.15
CA VAL A 132 -25.05 11.78 5.53
C VAL A 132 -24.93 11.37 4.07
N ILE A 133 -25.12 10.10 3.76
CA ILE A 133 -25.06 9.59 2.39
C ILE A 133 -26.26 10.10 1.58
N GLU A 134 -27.44 10.06 2.15
CA GLU A 134 -28.69 10.45 1.48
C GLU A 134 -28.76 11.94 1.12
N LYS A 135 -28.03 12.79 1.84
CA LYS A 135 -27.94 14.24 1.56
C LYS A 135 -26.92 14.62 0.49
N LEU A 136 -26.06 13.70 0.07
CA LEU A 136 -25.10 14.01 -1.02
C LEU A 136 -25.86 14.27 -2.31
N GLU A 137 -25.51 15.32 -3.00
CA GLU A 137 -26.09 15.67 -4.29
C GLU A 137 -25.36 14.94 -5.42
N ILE A 138 -26.07 14.08 -6.15
CA ILE A 138 -25.56 13.34 -7.31
C ILE A 138 -26.04 14.01 -8.61
N PRO A 139 -25.15 14.18 -9.60
CA PRO A 139 -25.54 14.72 -10.90
C PRO A 139 -26.31 13.66 -11.71
N ILE A 140 -27.49 14.03 -12.19
CA ILE A 140 -28.32 13.20 -13.09
C ILE A 140 -28.31 13.87 -14.47
N PRO A 141 -27.56 13.35 -15.45
CA PRO A 141 -27.56 13.89 -16.81
C PRO A 141 -28.89 13.60 -17.49
N CYS A 142 -29.41 14.54 -18.27
CA CYS A 142 -30.64 14.44 -19.05
C CYS A 142 -31.86 13.93 -18.20
N PRO A 143 -32.25 14.61 -17.11
CA PRO A 143 -33.28 14.10 -16.18
C PRO A 143 -34.62 13.86 -16.86
N GLY A 144 -34.96 14.61 -17.91
CA GLY A 144 -36.17 14.42 -18.73
C GLY A 144 -36.12 13.26 -19.73
N ASN A 145 -34.96 12.60 -19.90
CA ASN A 145 -34.81 11.46 -20.79
C ASN A 145 -34.00 10.34 -20.11
N LEU A 146 -34.72 9.46 -19.42
CA LEU A 146 -34.13 8.37 -18.64
C LEU A 146 -33.19 7.48 -19.46
N LYS A 147 -33.56 7.15 -20.71
CA LYS A 147 -32.73 6.30 -21.57
C LYS A 147 -31.37 6.96 -21.85
N LYS A 148 -31.39 8.24 -22.29
CA LYS A 148 -30.17 9.01 -22.54
C LYS A 148 -29.35 9.21 -21.25
N SER A 149 -29.99 9.44 -20.12
CA SER A 149 -29.34 9.52 -18.81
C SER A 149 -28.54 8.26 -18.49
N LEU A 150 -29.16 7.10 -18.61
CA LEU A 150 -28.52 5.81 -18.31
C LEU A 150 -27.42 5.45 -19.35
N GLU A 151 -27.53 5.90 -20.60
CA GLU A 151 -26.48 5.76 -21.61
C GLU A 151 -25.23 6.59 -21.26
N ILE A 152 -25.41 7.85 -20.84
CA ILE A 152 -24.32 8.73 -20.38
C ILE A 152 -23.66 8.13 -19.14
N GLN A 153 -24.43 7.71 -18.14
CA GLN A 153 -23.91 7.05 -16.94
C GLN A 153 -23.10 5.79 -17.28
N ALA A 154 -23.60 4.98 -18.24
CA ALA A 154 -22.91 3.77 -18.69
C ALA A 154 -21.55 4.09 -19.35
N GLU A 155 -21.48 5.14 -20.15
CA GLU A 155 -20.24 5.53 -20.80
C GLU A 155 -19.21 6.09 -19.81
N ILE A 156 -19.64 6.88 -18.82
CA ILE A 156 -18.79 7.31 -17.71
C ILE A 156 -18.25 6.11 -16.94
N VAL A 157 -19.11 5.15 -16.61
CA VAL A 157 -18.72 3.91 -15.93
C VAL A 157 -17.70 3.14 -16.77
N ARG A 158 -17.94 2.96 -18.07
CA ARG A 158 -17.03 2.25 -18.97
C ARG A 158 -15.61 2.83 -18.97
N ILE A 159 -15.52 4.16 -18.95
CA ILE A 159 -14.22 4.86 -18.92
C ILE A 159 -13.55 4.65 -17.56
N LEU A 160 -14.27 4.82 -16.47
CA LEU A 160 -13.72 4.71 -15.11
C LEU A 160 -13.36 3.26 -14.76
N ASP A 161 -14.17 2.29 -15.20
CA ASP A 161 -13.89 0.86 -15.01
C ASP A 161 -12.59 0.45 -15.72
N ALA A 162 -12.30 0.97 -16.92
CA ALA A 162 -11.05 0.67 -17.62
C ALA A 162 -9.80 1.10 -16.82
N PHE A 163 -9.86 2.20 -16.07
CA PHE A 163 -8.76 2.60 -15.17
C PHE A 163 -8.64 1.69 -13.95
N THR A 164 -9.76 1.29 -13.36
CA THR A 164 -9.75 0.41 -12.18
C THR A 164 -9.31 -1.00 -12.52
N GLU A 165 -9.70 -1.52 -13.69
CA GLU A 165 -9.27 -2.82 -14.21
C GLU A 165 -7.75 -2.84 -14.40
N LEU A 166 -7.20 -1.85 -15.10
CA LEU A 166 -5.75 -1.72 -15.30
C LEU A 166 -4.99 -1.64 -13.96
N THR A 167 -5.51 -0.89 -12.98
CA THR A 167 -4.88 -0.79 -11.66
C THR A 167 -4.92 -2.13 -10.92
N THR A 168 -6.00 -2.89 -11.08
CA THR A 168 -6.15 -4.23 -10.48
C THR A 168 -5.19 -5.23 -11.12
N GLU A 169 -5.03 -5.21 -12.45
CA GLU A 169 -4.07 -6.04 -13.18
C GLU A 169 -2.63 -5.75 -12.71
N LEU A 170 -2.24 -4.47 -12.65
CA LEU A 170 -0.92 -4.07 -12.18
C LEU A 170 -0.66 -4.47 -10.72
N THR A 171 -1.67 -4.43 -9.86
CA THR A 171 -1.57 -4.87 -8.46
C THR A 171 -1.40 -6.38 -8.35
N THR A 172 -2.08 -7.13 -9.19
CA THR A 172 -1.95 -8.60 -9.30
C THR A 172 -0.56 -8.96 -9.82
N GLU A 173 -0.09 -8.26 -10.86
CA GLU A 173 1.26 -8.43 -11.39
C GLU A 173 2.32 -8.12 -10.32
N LEU A 174 2.18 -7.01 -9.58
CA LEU A 174 3.08 -6.67 -8.47
C LEU A 174 3.15 -7.78 -7.42
N THR A 175 2.00 -8.37 -7.06
CA THR A 175 1.94 -9.48 -6.10
C THR A 175 2.67 -10.71 -6.64
N THR A 176 2.52 -11.01 -7.92
CA THR A 176 3.21 -12.10 -8.60
C THR A 176 4.71 -11.86 -8.65
N ARG A 177 5.12 -10.63 -9.00
CA ARG A 177 6.55 -10.24 -9.03
C ARG A 177 7.21 -10.29 -7.66
N LYS A 178 6.50 -9.92 -6.60
CA LYS A 178 6.99 -10.09 -5.21
C LYS A 178 7.24 -11.56 -4.86
N LYS A 179 6.37 -12.47 -5.27
CA LYS A 179 6.59 -13.90 -5.09
C LYS A 179 7.80 -14.42 -5.89
N GLN A 180 7.93 -13.97 -7.14
CA GLN A 180 9.07 -14.29 -7.99
C GLN A 180 10.38 -13.74 -7.39
N TYR A 181 10.38 -12.49 -6.93
CA TYR A 181 11.55 -11.90 -6.26
C TYR A 181 12.00 -12.76 -5.07
N ASN A 182 11.08 -13.11 -4.17
CA ASN A 182 11.42 -13.94 -3.02
C ASN A 182 12.00 -15.30 -3.44
N HIS A 183 11.37 -15.97 -4.42
CA HIS A 183 11.85 -17.25 -4.93
C HIS A 183 13.27 -17.17 -5.50
N TYR A 184 13.52 -16.22 -6.41
CA TYR A 184 14.85 -16.07 -7.02
C TYR A 184 15.88 -15.56 -6.01
N ARG A 185 15.51 -14.68 -5.09
CA ARG A 185 16.40 -14.26 -3.99
C ARG A 185 16.86 -15.47 -3.18
N ASP A 186 15.92 -16.28 -2.73
CA ASP A 186 16.21 -17.44 -1.90
C ASP A 186 17.04 -18.47 -2.66
N GLN A 187 16.78 -18.68 -3.95
CA GLN A 187 17.57 -19.55 -4.83
C GLN A 187 18.99 -19.03 -5.05
N LEU A 188 19.13 -17.74 -5.37
CA LEU A 188 20.44 -17.13 -5.65
C LEU A 188 21.32 -17.01 -4.41
N LEU A 189 20.72 -16.96 -3.23
CA LEU A 189 21.38 -16.89 -1.94
C LEU A 189 21.44 -18.26 -1.23
N SER A 190 20.99 -19.34 -1.86
CA SER A 190 21.22 -20.70 -1.39
C SER A 190 22.53 -21.24 -1.94
N PHE A 191 23.39 -21.78 -1.08
CA PHE A 191 24.68 -22.34 -1.45
C PHE A 191 24.77 -23.79 -0.94
N GLU A 192 25.27 -24.68 -1.80
CA GLU A 192 25.52 -26.07 -1.43
C GLU A 192 26.82 -26.22 -0.62
N ASP A 193 26.94 -27.31 0.11
CA ASP A 193 28.14 -27.62 0.85
C ASP A 193 29.35 -27.73 -0.09
N GLY A 194 30.41 -26.97 0.21
CA GLY A 194 31.61 -26.91 -0.60
C GLY A 194 31.64 -25.82 -1.68
N GLU A 195 30.51 -25.16 -1.99
CA GLU A 195 30.50 -24.04 -2.93
C GLU A 195 31.04 -22.72 -2.33
N VAL A 196 30.97 -22.59 -1.01
CA VAL A 196 31.33 -21.39 -0.25
C VAL A 196 32.15 -21.73 0.98
N GLU A 197 33.00 -20.80 1.41
CA GLU A 197 33.56 -20.78 2.75
C GLU A 197 32.59 -19.99 3.67
N TRP A 198 32.14 -20.62 4.74
CA TRP A 198 31.34 -19.95 5.74
C TRP A 198 32.22 -19.24 6.76
N LYS A 199 32.01 -17.93 6.91
CA LYS A 199 32.65 -17.09 7.95
C LYS A 199 31.58 -16.45 8.81
N THR A 200 31.92 -16.14 10.05
CA THR A 200 31.05 -15.29 10.85
C THR A 200 31.14 -13.84 10.40
N LEU A 201 30.07 -13.05 10.56
CA LEU A 201 30.09 -11.65 10.21
C LEU A 201 31.19 -10.88 10.94
N GLY A 202 31.48 -11.24 12.20
CA GLY A 202 32.57 -10.63 12.99
C GLY A 202 33.97 -10.88 12.43
N GLU A 203 34.20 -11.96 11.64
CA GLU A 203 35.45 -12.21 10.95
C GLU A 203 35.64 -11.36 9.69
N VAL A 204 34.53 -11.00 9.02
CA VAL A 204 34.59 -10.29 7.72
C VAL A 204 34.21 -8.80 7.81
N ALA A 205 33.70 -8.37 8.95
CA ALA A 205 33.24 -6.99 9.13
C ALA A 205 33.46 -6.48 10.58
N THR A 206 33.55 -5.18 10.71
CA THR A 206 33.59 -4.46 11.98
C THR A 206 32.22 -3.84 12.26
N LEU A 207 31.70 -4.05 13.49
CA LEU A 207 30.41 -3.54 13.91
C LEU A 207 30.58 -2.32 14.79
N ARG A 208 29.71 -1.31 14.61
CA ARG A 208 29.63 -0.11 15.45
C ARG A 208 28.21 0.18 15.82
N ARG A 209 28.02 0.89 16.94
CA ARG A 209 26.74 1.44 17.37
C ARG A 209 26.73 2.94 17.17
N GLY A 210 25.55 3.51 16.93
CA GLY A 210 25.38 4.94 16.89
C GLY A 210 25.31 5.57 18.28
N ARG A 211 25.17 6.89 18.30
CA ARG A 211 25.05 7.69 19.54
C ARG A 211 23.60 8.07 19.85
N VAL A 212 23.35 8.40 21.10
CA VAL A 212 22.02 8.88 21.51
C VAL A 212 21.74 10.23 20.84
N MET A 213 20.59 10.35 20.17
CA MET A 213 20.11 11.60 19.58
C MET A 213 18.63 11.77 19.93
N SER A 214 18.30 12.84 20.67
CA SER A 214 16.92 13.17 21.01
C SER A 214 16.23 13.94 19.89
N LYS A 215 14.90 14.01 19.91
CA LYS A 215 14.14 14.85 18.96
C LYS A 215 14.54 16.33 19.07
N GLY A 216 14.80 16.84 20.28
CA GLY A 216 15.29 18.20 20.50
C GLY A 216 16.64 18.43 19.81
N TYR A 217 17.59 17.49 19.98
CA TYR A 217 18.90 17.55 19.31
C TYR A 217 18.77 17.65 17.77
N LEU A 218 17.85 16.84 17.16
CA LEU A 218 17.63 16.87 15.73
C LEU A 218 17.05 18.21 15.24
N THR A 219 16.20 18.83 16.05
CA THR A 219 15.60 20.15 15.72
C THR A 219 16.61 21.28 15.86
N GLU A 220 17.39 21.28 16.92
CA GLU A 220 18.39 22.32 17.22
C GLU A 220 19.60 22.28 16.26
N ASN A 221 19.92 21.10 15.70
CA ASN A 221 21.05 20.90 14.80
C ASN A 221 20.58 20.54 13.37
N ALA A 222 19.42 21.02 12.94
CA ALA A 222 18.88 20.69 11.63
C ALA A 222 19.84 21.05 10.46
N GLY A 223 20.01 20.11 9.49
CA GLY A 223 20.95 20.27 8.38
C GLY A 223 20.73 19.26 7.25
N PRO A 224 21.70 19.06 6.36
CA PRO A 224 21.52 18.24 5.16
C PRO A 224 21.69 16.72 5.38
N TYR A 225 22.41 16.28 6.44
CA TYR A 225 22.83 14.90 6.58
C TYR A 225 21.80 14.04 7.31
N PRO A 226 21.34 12.91 6.73
CA PRO A 226 20.32 12.08 7.33
C PRO A 226 20.78 11.39 8.62
N VAL A 227 19.84 11.22 9.55
CA VAL A 227 19.99 10.43 10.76
C VAL A 227 19.04 9.24 10.69
N PHE A 228 19.57 8.03 10.85
CA PHE A 228 18.80 6.79 10.81
C PHE A 228 18.64 6.16 12.19
N SER A 229 17.51 5.49 12.40
CA SER A 229 17.15 4.85 13.67
C SER A 229 16.42 3.50 13.40
N SER A 230 15.82 2.89 14.45
CA SER A 230 15.17 1.59 14.40
C SER A 230 13.78 1.59 13.77
N GLN A 231 13.43 2.56 12.94
CA GLN A 231 12.18 2.55 12.15
C GLN A 231 12.43 2.07 10.71
N THR A 232 11.38 1.64 10.02
CA THR A 232 11.42 1.25 8.61
C THR A 232 10.85 2.31 7.68
N ALA A 233 9.95 3.17 8.18
CA ALA A 233 9.43 4.31 7.43
C ALA A 233 10.58 5.21 6.95
N GLN A 234 10.46 5.74 5.73
CA GLN A 234 11.49 6.58 5.09
C GLN A 234 12.90 5.96 5.12
N ASN A 235 12.99 4.65 4.91
CA ASN A 235 14.25 3.89 5.00
C ASN A 235 14.97 4.07 6.36
N GLY A 236 14.22 4.24 7.44
CA GLY A 236 14.77 4.42 8.78
C GLY A 236 15.18 5.84 9.15
N MET A 237 15.00 6.83 8.26
CA MET A 237 15.35 8.22 8.52
C MET A 237 14.38 8.87 9.51
N ILE A 238 14.93 9.49 10.57
CA ILE A 238 14.17 10.20 11.60
C ILE A 238 14.34 11.71 11.55
N GLY A 239 15.27 12.22 10.77
CA GLY A 239 15.59 13.63 10.61
C GLY A 239 16.90 13.84 9.88
N LYS A 240 17.35 15.09 9.81
CA LYS A 240 18.62 15.48 9.21
C LYS A 240 19.34 16.48 10.10
N ILE A 241 20.68 16.42 10.20
CA ILE A 241 21.51 17.31 11.01
C ILE A 241 22.67 17.93 10.20
N GLU A 242 23.31 18.96 10.75
CA GLU A 242 24.44 19.68 10.10
C GLU A 242 25.73 18.86 10.02
N SER A 243 25.92 17.89 10.93
CA SER A 243 27.10 17.03 11.00
C SER A 243 26.78 15.60 10.58
N PHE A 244 27.81 14.81 10.33
CA PHE A 244 27.71 13.39 10.07
C PHE A 244 28.76 12.61 10.85
N ASP A 245 28.42 11.39 11.26
CA ASP A 245 29.33 10.51 12.00
C ASP A 245 30.03 9.51 11.07
N PHE A 246 29.44 9.25 9.88
CA PHE A 246 29.92 8.27 8.91
C PHE A 246 29.91 8.86 7.49
N ASP A 247 30.92 8.47 6.68
CA ASP A 247 31.02 8.80 5.25
C ASP A 247 31.54 7.56 4.50
N GLY A 248 30.82 7.13 3.47
CA GLY A 248 31.18 5.95 2.67
C GLY A 248 30.02 4.97 2.48
N GLU A 249 30.35 3.69 2.26
CA GLU A 249 29.39 2.61 2.04
C GLU A 249 29.37 1.69 3.28
N PHE A 250 28.16 1.35 3.73
CA PHE A 250 27.91 0.56 4.94
C PHE A 250 26.59 -0.21 4.84
N ILE A 251 26.39 -1.16 5.76
CA ILE A 251 25.07 -1.73 6.05
C ILE A 251 24.67 -1.33 7.48
N SER A 252 23.46 -0.83 7.66
CA SER A 252 22.90 -0.59 9.00
C SER A 252 21.84 -1.63 9.32
N TRP A 253 21.69 -1.97 10.62
CA TRP A 253 20.59 -2.82 11.09
C TRP A 253 19.87 -2.20 12.27
N THR A 254 18.60 -2.50 12.41
CA THR A 254 17.78 -2.09 13.55
C THR A 254 17.99 -3.07 14.70
N THR A 255 18.26 -2.55 15.90
CA THR A 255 18.63 -3.39 17.05
C THR A 255 17.47 -3.74 17.95
N ASP A 256 16.39 -2.92 17.97
CA ASP A 256 15.33 -3.00 18.96
C ASP A 256 13.95 -2.79 18.32
N GLY A 257 12.92 -3.40 18.93
CA GLY A 257 11.53 -3.21 18.59
C GLY A 257 11.00 -4.16 17.52
N ALA A 258 9.78 -3.92 17.05
CA ALA A 258 9.08 -4.76 16.08
C ALA A 258 9.86 -4.93 14.76
N ASN A 259 10.77 -4.01 14.44
CA ASN A 259 11.59 -4.03 13.24
C ASN A 259 13.03 -4.49 13.50
N ALA A 260 13.33 -5.08 14.67
CA ALA A 260 14.67 -5.60 14.97
C ALA A 260 15.14 -6.57 13.86
N GLY A 261 16.39 -6.44 13.43
CA GLY A 261 16.94 -7.25 12.34
C GLY A 261 16.64 -6.75 10.92
N THR A 262 15.91 -5.65 10.75
CA THR A 262 15.82 -5.01 9.43
C THR A 262 17.16 -4.39 9.06
N VAL A 263 17.64 -4.66 7.85
CA VAL A 263 18.91 -4.15 7.33
C VAL A 263 18.69 -3.16 6.19
N PHE A 264 19.61 -2.21 6.07
CA PHE A 264 19.60 -1.20 5.03
C PHE A 264 21.02 -1.00 4.47
N HIS A 265 21.10 -0.87 3.16
CA HIS A 265 22.31 -0.41 2.49
C HIS A 265 22.40 1.12 2.60
N ARG A 266 23.57 1.64 3.03
CA ARG A 266 23.81 3.07 3.28
C ARG A 266 25.00 3.55 2.49
N THR A 267 24.86 4.73 1.90
CA THR A 267 25.94 5.38 1.13
C THR A 267 26.01 6.88 1.45
N GLY A 268 27.21 7.45 1.36
CA GLY A 268 27.44 8.87 1.58
C GLY A 268 27.54 9.26 3.05
N LYS A 269 27.18 10.52 3.37
CA LYS A 269 27.32 11.12 4.69
C LYS A 269 26.05 11.00 5.51
N PHE A 270 26.13 10.38 6.69
CA PHE A 270 24.98 10.15 7.57
C PHE A 270 25.38 9.91 9.02
N SER A 271 24.40 9.85 9.90
CA SER A 271 24.54 9.43 11.28
C SER A 271 23.50 8.35 11.64
N ILE A 272 23.75 7.57 12.69
CA ILE A 272 22.82 6.59 13.21
C ILE A 272 22.61 6.77 14.73
N THR A 273 21.42 6.41 15.23
CA THR A 273 21.15 6.44 16.66
C THR A 273 21.66 5.18 17.36
N ASN A 274 21.66 5.20 18.69
CA ASN A 274 22.08 4.09 19.56
C ASN A 274 21.23 2.81 19.41
N VAL A 275 20.03 2.90 18.83
CA VAL A 275 19.14 1.75 18.49
C VAL A 275 19.32 1.27 17.04
N CYS A 276 20.41 1.68 16.42
CA CYS A 276 20.85 1.25 15.11
C CYS A 276 22.31 0.83 15.16
N GLY A 277 22.65 -0.26 14.51
CA GLY A 277 24.02 -0.70 14.34
C GLY A 277 24.51 -0.49 12.92
N LEU A 278 25.84 -0.50 12.73
CA LEU A 278 26.52 -0.28 11.47
C LEU A 278 27.58 -1.36 11.24
N ILE A 279 27.60 -1.90 10.02
CA ILE A 279 28.52 -2.92 9.56
C ILE A 279 29.46 -2.28 8.52
N LYS A 280 30.76 -2.37 8.77
CA LYS A 280 31.82 -2.00 7.85
C LYS A 280 32.59 -3.24 7.42
N ILE A 281 32.61 -3.55 6.14
CA ILE A 281 33.39 -4.68 5.59
C ILE A 281 34.87 -4.42 5.78
N ASN A 282 35.60 -5.43 6.29
CA ASN A 282 37.06 -5.33 6.54
C ASN A 282 37.88 -5.42 5.25
N ASN A 283 37.42 -6.18 4.24
CA ASN A 283 38.09 -6.37 2.98
C ASN A 283 37.14 -6.44 1.79
N GLU A 284 36.94 -5.32 1.12
CA GLU A 284 36.06 -5.16 -0.04
C GLU A 284 36.57 -5.90 -1.30
N ALA A 285 37.83 -6.35 -1.33
CA ALA A 285 38.32 -7.22 -2.39
C ALA A 285 37.78 -8.66 -2.31
N LYS A 286 37.13 -9.04 -1.21
CA LYS A 286 36.56 -10.39 -1.01
C LYS A 286 35.03 -10.39 -0.85
N LEU A 287 34.45 -9.32 -0.37
CA LEU A 287 33.03 -9.22 -0.06
C LEU A 287 32.52 -7.84 -0.43
N SER A 288 31.39 -7.77 -1.16
CA SER A 288 30.72 -6.52 -1.53
C SER A 288 29.58 -6.18 -0.58
N TYR A 289 29.33 -4.87 -0.34
CA TYR A 289 28.25 -4.40 0.53
C TYR A 289 26.87 -4.81 0.04
N LYS A 290 26.63 -4.71 -1.26
CA LYS A 290 25.34 -5.09 -1.85
C LYS A 290 25.04 -6.58 -1.72
N PHE A 291 26.02 -7.45 -1.92
CA PHE A 291 25.86 -8.90 -1.71
C PHE A 291 25.56 -9.20 -0.23
N LEU A 292 26.36 -8.62 0.68
CA LEU A 292 26.14 -8.77 2.11
C LEU A 292 24.78 -8.21 2.55
N TYR A 293 24.34 -7.09 1.98
CA TYR A 293 23.00 -6.53 2.22
C TYR A 293 21.90 -7.54 1.85
N TYR A 294 21.93 -8.11 0.65
CA TYR A 294 20.94 -9.09 0.24
C TYR A 294 20.97 -10.35 1.12
N TRP A 295 22.15 -10.83 1.45
CA TRP A 295 22.32 -11.96 2.37
C TRP A 295 21.70 -11.66 3.73
N LEU A 296 22.09 -10.56 4.36
CA LEU A 296 21.57 -10.18 5.68
C LEU A 296 20.08 -9.85 5.66
N SER A 297 19.51 -9.43 4.54
CA SER A 297 18.06 -9.19 4.41
C SER A 297 17.23 -10.46 4.60
N THR A 298 17.81 -11.63 4.36
CA THR A 298 17.17 -12.94 4.59
C THR A 298 17.56 -13.57 5.92
N GLU A 299 18.81 -13.34 6.36
CA GLU A 299 19.40 -14.07 7.47
C GLU A 299 19.23 -13.37 8.82
N ALA A 300 19.33 -12.03 8.86
CA ALA A 300 19.38 -11.30 10.12
C ALA A 300 18.12 -11.51 11.00
N GLN A 301 16.95 -11.63 10.39
CA GLN A 301 15.68 -11.85 11.09
C GLN A 301 15.66 -13.20 11.87
N LYS A 302 16.37 -14.22 11.39
CA LYS A 302 16.43 -15.54 12.03
C LYS A 302 17.20 -15.51 13.36
N HIS A 303 18.01 -14.48 13.56
CA HIS A 303 18.85 -14.29 14.74
C HIS A 303 18.25 -13.30 15.76
N VAL A 304 17.04 -12.78 15.50
CA VAL A 304 16.33 -11.88 16.43
C VAL A 304 15.86 -12.66 17.65
N TYR A 305 16.24 -12.18 18.83
CA TYR A 305 15.74 -12.72 20.09
C TYR A 305 14.37 -12.11 20.41
N SER A 306 13.36 -12.97 20.49
CA SER A 306 11.96 -12.61 20.81
C SER A 306 11.56 -13.21 22.17
N GLY A 307 12.21 -12.77 23.26
CA GLY A 307 11.84 -13.17 24.62
C GLY A 307 10.60 -12.43 25.16
N MET A 308 10.42 -12.42 26.49
CA MET A 308 9.29 -11.73 27.17
C MET A 308 9.29 -10.20 27.03
N GLY A 309 10.16 -9.62 26.21
CA GLY A 309 10.28 -8.18 25.98
C GLY A 309 10.23 -7.82 24.49
N ASN A 310 10.62 -6.57 24.16
CA ASN A 310 10.76 -6.16 22.78
C ASN A 310 11.77 -7.04 22.04
N PRO A 311 11.50 -7.45 20.78
CA PRO A 311 12.46 -8.15 19.95
C PRO A 311 13.78 -7.39 19.84
N LYS A 312 14.91 -8.11 19.83
CA LYS A 312 16.25 -7.51 19.81
C LYS A 312 17.21 -8.29 18.92
N LEU A 313 18.05 -7.55 18.20
CA LEU A 313 19.21 -8.10 17.50
C LEU A 313 20.45 -7.29 17.90
N MET A 314 21.16 -7.77 18.93
CA MET A 314 22.34 -7.09 19.49
C MET A 314 23.61 -7.45 18.72
N SER A 315 24.66 -6.61 18.84
CA SER A 315 25.93 -6.80 18.12
C SER A 315 26.53 -8.20 18.28
N HIS A 316 26.53 -8.76 19.51
CA HIS A 316 27.07 -10.10 19.76
C HIS A 316 26.31 -11.24 19.06
N GLN A 317 25.04 -11.01 18.66
CA GLN A 317 24.27 -11.94 17.86
C GLN A 317 24.56 -11.73 16.36
N VAL A 318 24.65 -10.46 15.93
CA VAL A 318 24.96 -10.08 14.54
C VAL A 318 26.36 -10.58 14.15
N GLU A 319 27.37 -10.49 15.05
CA GLU A 319 28.72 -11.00 14.83
C GLU A 319 28.76 -12.50 14.49
N LYS A 320 27.81 -13.28 14.99
CA LYS A 320 27.71 -14.73 14.79
C LYS A 320 26.96 -15.14 13.53
N ILE A 321 26.34 -14.18 12.82
CA ILE A 321 25.60 -14.52 11.58
C ILE A 321 26.58 -15.11 10.57
N PRO A 322 26.29 -16.29 10.00
CA PRO A 322 27.12 -16.88 8.96
C PRO A 322 27.04 -16.07 7.66
N VAL A 323 28.17 -15.87 7.02
CA VAL A 323 28.30 -15.16 5.74
C VAL A 323 28.97 -16.06 4.72
N PRO A 324 28.35 -16.36 3.57
CA PRO A 324 28.95 -17.19 2.53
C PRO A 324 29.94 -16.39 1.70
N ILE A 325 31.16 -16.94 1.54
CA ILE A 325 32.18 -16.40 0.64
C ILE A 325 32.33 -17.36 -0.53
N PRO A 326 31.74 -17.06 -1.71
CA PRO A 326 31.91 -17.90 -2.89
C PRO A 326 33.37 -17.92 -3.35
N HIS A 327 33.81 -19.05 -3.91
CA HIS A 327 35.18 -19.19 -4.45
C HIS A 327 36.26 -18.64 -3.53
N PRO A 328 36.44 -19.18 -2.32
CA PRO A 328 37.35 -18.64 -1.30
C PRO A 328 38.83 -18.60 -1.76
N GLU A 329 39.19 -19.49 -2.70
CA GLU A 329 40.51 -19.58 -3.34
C GLU A 329 40.79 -18.45 -4.34
N SER A 330 39.75 -17.75 -4.83
CA SER A 330 39.90 -16.70 -5.86
C SER A 330 39.01 -15.50 -5.58
N PRO A 331 39.55 -14.43 -4.95
CA PRO A 331 38.78 -13.20 -4.68
C PRO A 331 38.13 -12.59 -5.92
N ALA A 332 38.78 -12.67 -7.08
CA ALA A 332 38.24 -12.15 -8.33
C ALA A 332 36.96 -12.92 -8.76
N LYS A 333 37.01 -14.26 -8.75
CA LYS A 333 35.80 -15.09 -9.04
C LYS A 333 34.73 -14.91 -8.00
N SER A 334 35.09 -14.76 -6.72
CA SER A 334 34.16 -14.45 -5.64
C SER A 334 33.37 -13.18 -5.93
N LEU A 335 34.03 -12.08 -6.20
CA LEU A 335 33.39 -10.80 -6.51
C LEU A 335 32.59 -10.86 -7.83
N GLU A 336 33.01 -11.61 -8.82
CA GLU A 336 32.28 -11.81 -10.06
C GLU A 336 30.93 -12.53 -9.78
N LYS A 337 30.95 -13.63 -9.01
CA LYS A 337 29.73 -14.36 -8.59
C LYS A 337 28.80 -13.44 -7.79
N GLN A 338 29.33 -12.70 -6.82
CA GLN A 338 28.59 -11.73 -6.00
C GLN A 338 27.95 -10.64 -6.87
N LYS A 339 28.69 -10.02 -7.79
CA LYS A 339 28.18 -9.01 -8.72
C LYS A 339 27.05 -9.54 -9.60
N ARG A 340 27.18 -10.77 -10.09
CA ARG A 340 26.13 -11.42 -10.88
C ARG A 340 24.83 -11.55 -10.07
N ILE A 341 24.92 -12.05 -8.84
CA ILE A 341 23.78 -12.18 -7.91
C ILE A 341 23.14 -10.81 -7.66
N VAL A 342 23.97 -9.83 -7.29
CA VAL A 342 23.52 -8.44 -7.02
C VAL A 342 22.81 -7.85 -8.23
N SER A 343 23.40 -7.98 -9.44
CA SER A 343 22.78 -7.43 -10.67
C SER A 343 21.40 -7.98 -10.97
N ILE A 344 21.16 -9.25 -10.66
CA ILE A 344 19.83 -9.87 -10.84
C ILE A 344 18.87 -9.35 -9.77
N LEU A 345 19.30 -9.33 -8.50
CA LEU A 345 18.46 -8.90 -7.38
C LEU A 345 18.13 -7.41 -7.45
N ASP A 346 19.08 -6.53 -7.82
CA ASP A 346 18.84 -5.10 -8.00
C ASP A 346 17.75 -4.84 -9.07
N LYS A 347 17.79 -5.57 -10.20
CA LYS A 347 16.75 -5.44 -11.24
C LYS A 347 15.38 -5.88 -10.75
N LEU A 348 15.32 -7.00 -10.04
CA LEU A 348 14.05 -7.52 -9.50
C LEU A 348 13.51 -6.61 -8.38
N GLU A 349 14.41 -6.08 -7.53
CA GLU A 349 14.04 -5.15 -6.45
C GLU A 349 13.49 -3.84 -7.01
N SER A 350 14.14 -3.25 -8.03
CA SER A 350 13.67 -2.03 -8.70
C SER A 350 12.27 -2.19 -9.27
N LEU A 351 11.99 -3.31 -9.97
CA LEU A 351 10.67 -3.59 -10.54
C LEU A 351 9.57 -3.77 -9.47
N THR A 352 9.95 -4.26 -8.28
CA THR A 352 8.98 -4.75 -7.29
C THR A 352 8.75 -3.79 -6.13
N PHE A 353 9.77 -3.04 -5.72
CA PHE A 353 9.73 -2.25 -4.49
C PHE A 353 10.06 -0.76 -4.67
N SER A 354 10.58 -0.36 -5.84
CA SER A 354 10.91 1.04 -6.07
C SER A 354 9.64 1.91 -6.11
N LEU A 355 9.65 2.99 -5.32
CA LEU A 355 8.58 4.00 -5.31
C LEU A 355 8.77 5.08 -6.39
N THR A 356 9.95 5.11 -7.05
CA THR A 356 10.28 6.07 -8.10
C THR A 356 10.20 5.48 -9.49
N GLU A 357 10.30 4.16 -9.59
CA GLU A 357 10.29 3.38 -10.84
C GLU A 357 9.60 2.03 -10.59
N GLY A 358 9.29 1.31 -11.66
CA GLY A 358 8.67 -0.01 -11.59
C GLY A 358 7.17 0.02 -11.28
N LEU A 359 6.63 -1.15 -10.95
CA LEU A 359 5.18 -1.36 -10.78
C LEU A 359 4.54 -0.51 -9.67
N PRO A 360 5.14 -0.30 -8.48
CA PRO A 360 4.51 0.54 -7.46
C PRO A 360 4.31 1.98 -7.92
N ARG A 361 5.26 2.53 -8.69
CA ARG A 361 5.15 3.89 -9.25
C ARG A 361 4.06 3.95 -10.33
N GLU A 362 4.01 2.95 -11.20
CA GLU A 362 2.98 2.87 -12.25
C GLU A 362 1.57 2.80 -11.63
N ILE A 363 1.37 1.96 -10.60
CA ILE A 363 0.10 1.86 -9.87
C ILE A 363 -0.30 3.22 -9.27
N GLU A 364 0.63 3.92 -8.63
CA GLU A 364 0.37 5.26 -8.07
C GLU A 364 -0.05 6.26 -9.16
N LEU A 365 0.61 6.25 -10.31
CA LEU A 365 0.28 7.13 -11.42
C LEU A 365 -1.09 6.82 -12.02
N ARG A 366 -1.44 5.53 -12.18
CA ARG A 366 -2.75 5.10 -12.66
C ARG A 366 -3.86 5.46 -11.68
N GLN A 367 -3.61 5.32 -10.37
CA GLN A 367 -4.55 5.76 -9.35
C GLN A 367 -4.82 7.27 -9.43
N LYS A 368 -3.78 8.09 -9.60
CA LYS A 368 -3.93 9.55 -9.81
C LYS A 368 -4.68 9.89 -11.10
N GLN A 369 -4.44 9.13 -12.18
CA GLN A 369 -5.20 9.29 -13.42
C GLN A 369 -6.68 8.98 -13.20
N TYR A 370 -6.98 7.85 -12.56
CA TYR A 370 -8.35 7.49 -12.21
C TYR A 370 -9.04 8.60 -11.41
N GLU A 371 -8.41 9.09 -10.35
CA GLU A 371 -8.96 10.18 -9.51
C GLU A 371 -9.23 11.43 -10.32
N HIS A 372 -8.28 11.84 -11.17
CA HIS A 372 -8.44 13.00 -12.04
C HIS A 372 -9.62 12.85 -13.01
N TYR A 373 -9.69 11.73 -13.73
CA TYR A 373 -10.78 11.51 -14.69
C TYR A 373 -12.12 11.27 -14.01
N ARG A 374 -12.16 10.60 -12.86
CA ARG A 374 -13.36 10.46 -12.04
C ARG A 374 -13.92 11.83 -11.67
N ASP A 375 -13.08 12.68 -11.12
CA ASP A 375 -13.49 14.01 -10.67
C ASP A 375 -13.94 14.87 -11.87
N LEU A 376 -13.24 14.79 -13.01
CA LEU A 376 -13.61 15.48 -14.24
C LEU A 376 -14.97 15.00 -14.80
N LEU A 377 -15.16 13.67 -14.90
CA LEU A 377 -16.36 13.04 -15.49
C LEU A 377 -17.61 13.17 -14.62
N LEU A 378 -17.45 13.38 -13.31
CA LEU A 378 -18.54 13.53 -12.35
C LEU A 378 -18.75 14.98 -11.87
N SER A 379 -17.88 15.91 -12.27
CA SER A 379 -18.00 17.36 -11.97
C SER A 379 -18.82 18.06 -13.05
N PHE A 380 -20.09 17.77 -13.11
CA PHE A 380 -20.97 18.51 -14.02
C PHE A 380 -21.14 19.97 -13.56
N PRO A 381 -21.25 20.94 -14.47
CA PRO A 381 -21.53 22.33 -14.10
C PRO A 381 -22.88 22.39 -13.38
N LYS A 382 -22.88 23.00 -12.18
CA LYS A 382 -24.14 23.40 -11.54
C LYS A 382 -24.69 24.58 -12.33
N GLN A 383 -25.98 24.53 -12.68
CA GLN A 383 -26.64 25.73 -13.20
C GLN A 383 -26.57 26.81 -12.11
N GLU A 384 -25.90 27.95 -12.40
CA GLU A 384 -25.97 29.10 -11.53
C GLU A 384 -27.46 29.48 -11.43
N GLU A 385 -27.98 29.63 -10.22
CA GLU A 385 -29.26 30.27 -10.00
C GLU A 385 -29.14 31.67 -10.58
N VAL A 386 -29.73 31.89 -11.74
CA VAL A 386 -29.93 33.24 -12.28
C VAL A 386 -30.84 33.92 -11.27
N ALA A 387 -30.26 34.75 -10.41
CA ALA A 387 -30.99 35.58 -9.50
C ALA A 387 -31.92 36.46 -10.34
N VAL A 388 -33.23 36.25 -10.24
CA VAL A 388 -34.29 37.08 -10.81
C VAL A 388 -34.45 38.31 -9.96
#